data_ea57ff05209acafd11286c1da1aab718
#
_entry.id   ea57ff05209acafd11286c1da1aab718
#
_cell.length_a   1.000
_cell.length_b   1.000
_cell.length_c   1.000
_cell.angle_alpha   90.00
_cell.angle_beta   90.00
_cell.angle_gamma   90.00
#
_symmetry.space_group_name_H-M   'P 1'
#
loop_
_entity.id
_entity.type
_entity.pdbx_description
1 polymer ?
#
loop_
_entity_poly.entity_id
_entity_poly.type
_entity_poly.pdbx_seq_one_letter_code
_entity_poly.pdbx_strand_id
1 'polypeptide(L)'
;SGKVIFDGPTTFLPQDGNLSSIGAIKIPDMQPQIGFVASFLPTADRDPIRGGFSSYPEVLDPRLLLAIWKGDLGLNTGVPQSVYRIDTSKMERIGLKALVLNESYDFGEGSVTFTGWTSWVNLQIVNDPGKGFALIGAILAILGLLISLFTRQRRVWIKQGRKTQVAGLAKNGIPGLEEEIKDLVKEMSNER
;
A
#
# COMPACT_ATOMS: atom_id res chain seq x y z
N SER A 1 39.55 -21.29 -14.99
CA SER A 1 38.87 -21.33 -13.66
C SER A 1 38.72 -19.90 -13.20
N GLY A 2 37.53 -19.33 -13.42
CA GLY A 2 37.18 -17.96 -13.03
C GLY A 2 36.89 -17.90 -11.52
N LYS A 3 37.14 -16.75 -10.89
CA LYS A 3 36.76 -16.48 -9.50
C LYS A 3 35.25 -16.21 -9.47
N VAL A 4 34.49 -16.93 -8.62
CA VAL A 4 33.08 -16.60 -8.36
C VAL A 4 33.06 -15.34 -7.49
N ILE A 5 32.35 -14.31 -7.98
CA ILE A 5 32.20 -13.01 -7.30
C ILE A 5 30.86 -12.92 -6.58
N PHE A 6 29.83 -13.51 -7.17
CA PHE A 6 28.48 -13.54 -6.60
C PHE A 6 27.86 -14.92 -6.84
N ASP A 7 27.34 -15.52 -5.78
CA ASP A 7 26.54 -16.75 -5.82
C ASP A 7 25.49 -16.67 -4.73
N GLY A 8 24.22 -16.80 -5.12
CA GLY A 8 23.11 -16.77 -4.20
C GLY A 8 21.82 -16.16 -4.77
N PRO A 9 20.75 -16.22 -4.00
CA PRO A 9 19.46 -15.68 -4.39
C PRO A 9 19.45 -14.14 -4.33
N THR A 10 18.84 -13.53 -5.32
CA THR A 10 18.54 -12.10 -5.37
C THR A 10 17.06 -11.88 -5.33
N THR A 11 16.61 -10.92 -4.53
CA THR A 11 15.18 -10.59 -4.40
C THR A 11 14.70 -9.77 -5.59
N PHE A 12 13.63 -10.24 -6.22
CA PHE A 12 12.94 -9.55 -7.30
C PHE A 12 11.59 -9.03 -6.82
N LEU A 13 11.22 -7.83 -7.25
CA LEU A 13 9.92 -7.23 -6.94
C LEU A 13 8.89 -7.61 -8.02
N PRO A 14 7.72 -8.12 -7.62
CA PRO A 14 6.68 -8.45 -8.56
C PRO A 14 6.15 -7.21 -9.28
N GLN A 15 5.80 -7.40 -10.55
CA GLN A 15 5.21 -6.41 -11.44
C GLN A 15 3.98 -7.01 -12.12
N ASP A 16 3.08 -6.16 -12.60
CA ASP A 16 1.95 -6.55 -13.44
C ASP A 16 1.12 -7.72 -12.90
N GLY A 17 0.79 -7.69 -11.60
CA GLY A 17 0.01 -8.76 -10.97
C GLY A 17 0.73 -10.11 -10.89
N ASN A 18 2.05 -10.10 -10.66
CA ASN A 18 2.95 -11.27 -10.61
C ASN A 18 3.25 -11.93 -11.98
N LEU A 19 2.90 -11.29 -13.10
CA LEU A 19 3.28 -11.79 -14.43
C LEU A 19 4.77 -11.65 -14.68
N SER A 20 5.45 -10.68 -14.07
CA SER A 20 6.90 -10.53 -14.13
C SER A 20 7.46 -10.05 -12.79
N SER A 21 8.75 -10.16 -12.62
CA SER A 21 9.44 -9.59 -11.46
C SER A 21 10.74 -8.93 -11.88
N ILE A 22 11.06 -7.78 -11.31
CA ILE A 22 12.28 -7.04 -11.61
C ILE A 22 13.23 -7.02 -10.44
N GLY A 23 14.51 -7.06 -10.73
CA GLY A 23 15.58 -6.99 -9.73
C GLY A 23 16.85 -6.41 -10.30
N ALA A 24 17.80 -6.13 -9.42
CA ALA A 24 19.11 -5.62 -9.78
C ALA A 24 20.20 -6.30 -8.95
N ILE A 25 21.32 -6.60 -9.60
CA ILE A 25 22.52 -7.13 -8.94
C ILE A 25 23.64 -6.12 -9.18
N LYS A 26 24.28 -5.67 -8.11
CA LYS A 26 25.38 -4.69 -8.12
C LYS A 26 26.66 -5.39 -7.72
N ILE A 27 27.67 -5.34 -8.58
CA ILE A 27 28.99 -5.92 -8.35
C ILE A 27 30.03 -4.80 -8.23
N PRO A 28 30.24 -4.25 -7.03
CA PRO A 28 31.15 -3.13 -6.81
C PRO A 28 32.62 -3.54 -6.86
N ASP A 29 32.93 -4.83 -6.62
CA ASP A 29 34.29 -5.32 -6.51
C ASP A 29 35.01 -5.48 -7.85
N MET A 30 34.31 -5.32 -8.95
CA MET A 30 34.90 -5.28 -10.30
C MET A 30 35.37 -3.88 -10.67
N GLN A 31 36.40 -3.80 -11.50
CA GLN A 31 36.90 -2.53 -12.06
C GLN A 31 37.00 -2.65 -13.60
N PRO A 32 36.13 -1.95 -14.31
CA PRO A 32 35.01 -1.12 -13.88
C PRO A 32 33.87 -1.93 -13.25
N GLN A 33 33.03 -1.25 -12.44
CA GLN A 33 31.90 -1.89 -11.75
C GLN A 33 30.88 -2.41 -12.75
N ILE A 34 30.21 -3.50 -12.39
CA ILE A 34 29.18 -4.15 -13.22
C ILE A 34 27.85 -4.14 -12.48
N GLY A 35 26.81 -3.81 -13.22
CA GLY A 35 25.43 -3.87 -12.77
C GLY A 35 24.56 -4.70 -13.70
N PHE A 36 23.71 -5.53 -13.11
CA PHE A 36 22.72 -6.31 -13.87
C PHE A 36 21.31 -5.81 -13.53
N VAL A 37 20.58 -5.41 -14.56
CA VAL A 37 19.14 -5.16 -14.47
C VAL A 37 18.45 -6.39 -15.04
N ALA A 38 17.65 -7.04 -14.21
CA ALA A 38 17.05 -8.32 -14.55
C ALA A 38 15.53 -8.26 -14.46
N SER A 39 14.87 -8.97 -15.38
CA SER A 39 13.44 -9.23 -15.34
C SER A 39 13.20 -10.73 -15.44
N PHE A 40 12.57 -11.29 -14.43
CA PHE A 40 12.18 -12.69 -14.41
C PHE A 40 10.77 -12.83 -14.98
N LEU A 41 10.64 -13.73 -15.96
CA LEU A 41 9.40 -14.09 -16.65
C LEU A 41 9.05 -15.53 -16.29
N PRO A 42 8.03 -15.78 -15.46
CA PRO A 42 7.62 -17.13 -15.07
C PRO A 42 7.22 -18.03 -16.26
N THR A 43 6.44 -17.49 -17.18
CA THR A 43 6.03 -18.18 -18.41
C THR A 43 6.25 -17.23 -19.57
N ALA A 44 7.47 -17.30 -20.12
CA ALA A 44 7.93 -16.37 -21.14
C ALA A 44 7.16 -16.56 -22.45
N ASP A 45 6.74 -15.46 -23.02
CA ASP A 45 6.13 -15.36 -24.33
C ASP A 45 6.72 -14.15 -25.09
N ARG A 46 6.45 -14.06 -26.38
CA ARG A 46 7.02 -13.05 -27.25
C ARG A 46 5.95 -12.36 -28.08
N ASP A 47 5.82 -11.08 -27.87
CA ASP A 47 5.00 -10.21 -28.70
C ASP A 47 5.90 -9.43 -29.68
N PRO A 48 5.54 -9.33 -30.97
CA PRO A 48 6.34 -8.60 -31.96
C PRO A 48 6.52 -7.11 -31.65
N ILE A 49 5.59 -6.51 -30.90
CA ILE A 49 5.56 -5.09 -30.57
C ILE A 49 6.13 -4.83 -29.18
N ARG A 50 5.73 -5.63 -28.19
CA ARG A 50 6.09 -5.45 -26.77
C ARG A 50 7.41 -6.13 -26.41
N GLY A 51 7.91 -7.05 -27.24
CA GLY A 51 9.08 -7.86 -26.94
C GLY A 51 8.76 -9.06 -26.05
N GLY A 52 9.69 -9.47 -25.19
CA GLY A 52 9.49 -10.55 -24.25
C GLY A 52 8.62 -10.12 -23.08
N PHE A 53 7.61 -10.91 -22.75
CA PHE A 53 6.71 -10.72 -21.61
C PHE A 53 6.36 -12.08 -20.99
N SER A 54 5.64 -12.11 -19.89
CA SER A 54 5.10 -13.35 -19.32
C SER A 54 3.60 -13.39 -19.52
N SER A 55 3.12 -14.50 -20.05
CA SER A 55 1.69 -14.73 -20.32
C SER A 55 0.95 -15.31 -19.12
N TYR A 56 1.66 -15.90 -18.16
CA TYR A 56 1.07 -16.58 -17.00
C TYR A 56 1.94 -16.44 -15.74
N PRO A 57 1.35 -16.32 -14.54
CA PRO A 57 2.11 -16.10 -13.31
C PRO A 57 2.79 -17.35 -12.73
N GLU A 58 2.36 -18.56 -13.10
CA GLU A 58 3.06 -19.78 -12.71
C GLU A 58 4.30 -19.99 -13.56
N VAL A 59 5.26 -20.73 -13.01
CA VAL A 59 6.56 -20.95 -13.66
C VAL A 59 6.50 -22.18 -14.54
N LEU A 60 6.14 -21.99 -15.81
CA LEU A 60 6.03 -23.04 -16.83
C LEU A 60 7.20 -22.99 -17.84
N ASP A 61 7.61 -21.79 -18.25
CA ASP A 61 8.80 -21.56 -19.10
C ASP A 61 9.61 -20.38 -18.56
N PRO A 62 10.40 -20.58 -17.48
CA PRO A 62 11.12 -19.49 -16.81
C PRO A 62 12.23 -18.93 -17.70
N ARG A 63 12.25 -17.60 -17.84
CA ARG A 63 13.30 -16.84 -18.50
C ARG A 63 13.75 -15.70 -17.65
N LEU A 64 15.05 -15.45 -17.67
CA LEU A 64 15.67 -14.30 -17.07
C LEU A 64 16.16 -13.34 -18.16
N LEU A 65 15.44 -12.24 -18.37
CA LEU A 65 15.91 -11.17 -19.25
C LEU A 65 16.93 -10.37 -18.46
N LEU A 66 18.15 -10.28 -18.99
CA LEU A 66 19.29 -9.68 -18.32
C LEU A 66 19.89 -8.59 -19.18
N ALA A 67 19.91 -7.37 -18.67
CA ALA A 67 20.68 -6.25 -19.23
C ALA A 67 21.92 -6.01 -18.36
N ILE A 68 23.10 -6.00 -18.97
CA ILE A 68 24.38 -5.88 -18.29
C ILE A 68 24.96 -4.50 -18.57
N TRP A 69 25.32 -3.82 -17.49
CA TRP A 69 25.80 -2.46 -17.51
C TRP A 69 27.19 -2.38 -16.86
N LYS A 70 28.08 -1.62 -17.47
CA LYS A 70 29.44 -1.36 -17.05
C LYS A 70 29.62 0.12 -16.76
N GLY A 71 30.18 0.47 -15.61
CA GLY A 71 30.42 1.85 -15.23
C GLY A 71 30.34 2.09 -13.73
N ASP A 72 30.12 3.33 -13.33
CA ASP A 72 29.99 3.73 -11.94
C ASP A 72 28.57 3.44 -11.42
N LEU A 73 28.44 2.56 -10.45
CA LEU A 73 27.19 2.24 -9.77
C LEU A 73 26.71 3.34 -8.82
N GLY A 74 27.53 4.37 -8.59
CA GLY A 74 27.19 5.49 -7.70
C GLY A 74 27.08 5.14 -6.23
N LEU A 75 27.67 4.02 -5.79
CA LEU A 75 27.54 3.52 -4.41
C LEU A 75 28.27 4.37 -3.38
N ASN A 76 29.26 5.16 -3.81
CA ASN A 76 30.12 5.97 -2.93
C ASN A 76 29.62 7.42 -2.74
N THR A 77 28.41 7.76 -3.22
CA THR A 77 27.87 9.11 -3.15
C THR A 77 27.32 9.52 -1.79
N GLY A 78 27.19 8.57 -0.85
CA GLY A 78 26.54 8.80 0.44
C GLY A 78 25.01 8.96 0.37
N VAL A 79 24.42 8.90 -0.84
CA VAL A 79 22.97 8.95 -1.04
C VAL A 79 22.40 7.53 -1.02
N PRO A 80 21.38 7.23 -0.19
CA PRO A 80 20.73 5.93 -0.19
C PRO A 80 20.17 5.57 -1.55
N GLN A 81 20.49 4.38 -2.04
CA GLN A 81 20.01 3.87 -3.31
C GLN A 81 19.07 2.67 -3.12
N SER A 82 18.13 2.49 -4.04
CA SER A 82 17.31 1.29 -4.08
C SER A 82 18.18 0.06 -4.33
N VAL A 83 17.93 -1.03 -3.59
CA VAL A 83 18.55 -2.34 -3.82
C VAL A 83 17.98 -3.06 -5.05
N TYR A 84 16.83 -2.60 -5.56
CA TYR A 84 16.12 -3.23 -6.69
C TYR A 84 16.32 -2.51 -8.01
N ARG A 85 17.03 -1.37 -8.02
CA ARG A 85 17.25 -0.54 -9.20
C ARG A 85 18.69 -0.08 -9.27
N ILE A 86 19.15 0.13 -10.50
CA ILE A 86 20.44 0.72 -10.81
C ILE A 86 20.17 2.00 -11.59
N ASP A 87 20.85 3.07 -11.23
CA ASP A 87 20.93 4.26 -12.06
C ASP A 87 21.94 4.00 -13.18
N THR A 88 21.42 3.78 -14.38
CA THR A 88 22.24 3.47 -15.56
C THR A 88 22.64 4.69 -16.36
N SER A 89 22.31 5.92 -15.91
CA SER A 89 22.57 7.17 -16.65
C SER A 89 24.05 7.42 -16.95
N LYS A 90 24.95 6.90 -16.11
CA LYS A 90 26.42 7.00 -16.26
C LYS A 90 27.08 5.67 -16.59
N MET A 91 26.30 4.70 -17.08
CA MET A 91 26.78 3.36 -17.40
C MET A 91 26.55 3.02 -18.86
N GLU A 92 27.41 2.18 -19.39
CA GLU A 92 27.32 1.63 -20.75
C GLU A 92 26.70 0.24 -20.69
N ARG A 93 25.74 -0.02 -21.57
CA ARG A 93 25.15 -1.35 -21.71
C ARG A 93 26.05 -2.23 -22.57
N ILE A 94 26.65 -3.24 -21.96
CA ILE A 94 27.58 -4.18 -22.62
C ILE A 94 26.95 -5.51 -23.02
N GLY A 95 25.73 -5.79 -22.52
CA GLY A 95 25.04 -7.05 -22.84
C GLY A 95 23.53 -6.96 -22.66
N LEU A 96 22.83 -7.78 -23.44
CA LEU A 96 21.41 -8.02 -23.33
C LEU A 96 21.13 -9.46 -23.74
N LYS A 97 20.58 -10.27 -22.84
CA LYS A 97 20.33 -11.68 -23.09
C LYS A 97 19.09 -12.16 -22.33
N ALA A 98 18.32 -13.05 -22.95
CA ALA A 98 17.31 -13.84 -22.25
C ALA A 98 17.94 -15.22 -21.97
N LEU A 99 18.06 -15.55 -20.69
CA LEU A 99 18.63 -16.79 -20.22
C LEU A 99 17.52 -17.80 -19.89
N VAL A 100 17.72 -19.04 -20.30
CA VAL A 100 16.99 -20.18 -19.80
C VAL A 100 17.63 -20.73 -18.54
N LEU A 101 16.91 -21.56 -17.83
CA LEU A 101 17.43 -22.24 -16.64
C LEU A 101 18.73 -23.00 -16.97
N ASN A 102 19.74 -22.83 -16.14
CA ASN A 102 21.11 -23.38 -16.29
C ASN A 102 21.90 -22.88 -17.51
N GLU A 103 21.41 -21.86 -18.22
CA GLU A 103 22.19 -21.22 -19.27
C GLU A 103 23.20 -20.24 -18.68
N SER A 104 24.41 -20.27 -19.24
CA SER A 104 25.48 -19.30 -18.96
C SER A 104 25.65 -18.37 -20.13
N TYR A 105 25.88 -17.09 -19.82
CA TYR A 105 26.18 -16.06 -20.82
C TYR A 105 27.50 -15.37 -20.48
N ASP A 106 28.45 -15.43 -21.41
CA ASP A 106 29.69 -14.69 -21.35
C ASP A 106 29.48 -13.29 -21.96
N PHE A 107 29.77 -12.25 -21.19
CA PHE A 107 29.64 -10.87 -21.62
C PHE A 107 31.00 -10.16 -21.82
N GLY A 108 32.10 -10.94 -21.86
CA GLY A 108 33.47 -10.46 -22.11
C GLY A 108 34.25 -10.09 -20.84
N GLU A 109 33.62 -9.50 -19.84
CA GLU A 109 34.22 -9.17 -18.54
C GLU A 109 34.02 -10.31 -17.51
N GLY A 110 33.22 -11.29 -17.87
CA GLY A 110 32.87 -12.44 -17.02
C GLY A 110 31.69 -13.20 -17.57
N SER A 111 31.19 -14.14 -16.78
CA SER A 111 30.01 -14.91 -17.13
C SER A 111 28.95 -14.87 -16.04
N VAL A 112 27.69 -14.96 -16.43
CA VAL A 112 26.54 -15.06 -15.54
C VAL A 112 25.72 -16.29 -15.89
N THR A 113 25.28 -17.02 -14.86
CA THR A 113 24.49 -18.25 -15.04
C THR A 113 23.16 -18.11 -14.30
N PHE A 114 22.07 -18.44 -14.95
CA PHE A 114 20.76 -18.53 -14.30
C PHE A 114 20.58 -19.93 -13.70
N THR A 115 20.93 -20.09 -12.42
CA THR A 115 20.98 -21.41 -11.75
C THR A 115 19.60 -21.86 -11.23
N GLY A 116 18.67 -20.93 -11.00
CA GLY A 116 17.37 -21.30 -10.47
C GLY A 116 16.52 -20.12 -10.03
N TRP A 117 15.37 -20.44 -9.53
CA TRP A 117 14.43 -19.49 -8.93
C TRP A 117 13.81 -20.10 -7.67
N THR A 118 13.37 -19.23 -6.78
CA THR A 118 12.63 -19.61 -5.58
C THR A 118 11.59 -18.56 -5.25
N SER A 119 10.46 -18.98 -4.71
CA SER A 119 9.44 -18.04 -4.25
C SER A 119 9.82 -17.45 -2.89
N TRP A 120 9.49 -16.20 -2.70
CA TRP A 120 9.65 -15.52 -1.41
C TRP A 120 8.37 -14.77 -1.05
N VAL A 121 8.17 -14.52 0.24
CA VAL A 121 7.04 -13.77 0.74
C VAL A 121 7.52 -12.63 1.63
N ASN A 122 6.88 -11.48 1.50
CA ASN A 122 7.09 -10.36 2.40
C ASN A 122 6.05 -10.44 3.52
N LEU A 123 6.50 -10.61 4.76
CA LEU A 123 5.62 -10.66 5.93
C LEU A 123 5.72 -9.33 6.69
N GLN A 124 4.60 -8.64 6.79
CA GLN A 124 4.48 -7.48 7.65
C GLN A 124 3.85 -7.87 8.99
N ILE A 125 4.63 -7.81 10.05
CA ILE A 125 4.13 -8.02 11.42
C ILE A 125 3.69 -6.67 11.96
N VAL A 126 2.38 -6.51 12.19
CA VAL A 126 1.82 -5.28 12.74
C VAL A 126 1.28 -5.55 14.14
N ASN A 127 1.81 -4.84 15.12
CA ASN A 127 1.25 -4.77 16.47
C ASN A 127 0.74 -3.34 16.67
N ASP A 128 -0.58 -3.17 16.54
CA ASP A 128 -1.24 -1.87 16.73
C ASP A 128 -2.04 -1.88 18.04
N PRO A 129 -1.46 -1.38 19.14
CA PRO A 129 -2.15 -1.31 20.44
C PRO A 129 -3.32 -0.30 20.43
N GLY A 130 -3.37 0.62 19.47
CA GLY A 130 -4.44 1.60 19.31
C GLY A 130 -5.74 1.04 18.73
N LYS A 131 -5.70 -0.11 18.08
CA LYS A 131 -6.86 -0.70 17.40
C LYS A 131 -8.05 -0.95 18.34
N GLY A 132 -7.80 -1.41 19.56
CA GLY A 132 -8.84 -1.61 20.57
C GLY A 132 -9.51 -0.31 21.00
N PHE A 133 -8.73 0.74 21.25
CA PHE A 133 -9.26 2.06 21.63
C PHE A 133 -10.04 2.71 20.49
N ALA A 134 -9.57 2.59 19.26
CA ALA A 134 -10.28 3.08 18.07
C ALA A 134 -11.64 2.38 17.91
N LEU A 135 -11.72 1.07 18.14
CA LEU A 135 -12.97 0.32 18.09
C LEU A 135 -13.96 0.79 19.17
N ILE A 136 -13.50 0.96 20.41
CA ILE A 136 -14.33 1.47 21.52
C ILE A 136 -14.83 2.88 21.17
N GLY A 137 -13.96 3.76 20.67
CA GLY A 137 -14.33 5.11 20.24
C GLY A 137 -15.40 5.10 19.15
N ALA A 138 -15.27 4.22 18.16
CA ALA A 138 -16.26 4.08 17.09
C ALA A 138 -17.62 3.61 17.63
N ILE A 139 -17.65 2.64 18.55
CA ILE A 139 -18.88 2.17 19.18
C ILE A 139 -19.55 3.29 19.98
N LEU A 140 -18.80 4.03 20.78
CA LEU A 140 -19.31 5.17 21.56
C LEU A 140 -19.86 6.27 20.66
N ALA A 141 -19.21 6.57 19.54
CA ALA A 141 -19.69 7.54 18.57
C ALA A 141 -21.03 7.13 17.95
N ILE A 142 -21.18 5.85 17.58
CA ILE A 142 -22.43 5.31 17.05
C ILE A 142 -23.55 5.37 18.12
N LEU A 143 -23.24 4.96 19.35
CA LEU A 143 -24.20 5.03 20.46
C LEU A 143 -24.63 6.47 20.74
N GLY A 144 -23.68 7.42 20.76
CA GLY A 144 -23.99 8.86 20.91
C GLY A 144 -24.89 9.39 19.81
N LEU A 145 -24.62 8.97 18.55
CA LEU A 145 -25.47 9.33 17.41
C LEU A 145 -26.88 8.77 17.54
N LEU A 146 -27.02 7.52 17.93
CA LEU A 146 -28.30 6.87 18.16
C LEU A 146 -29.08 7.59 19.26
N ILE A 147 -28.46 7.86 20.41
CA ILE A 147 -29.09 8.59 21.51
C ILE A 147 -29.53 9.96 21.05
N SER A 148 -28.68 10.68 20.33
CA SER A 148 -29.01 12.01 19.78
C SER A 148 -30.18 11.98 18.80
N LEU A 149 -30.27 10.93 17.97
CA LEU A 149 -31.35 10.76 17.00
C LEU A 149 -32.70 10.42 17.68
N PHE A 150 -32.66 9.58 18.73
CA PHE A 150 -33.84 9.18 19.46
C PHE A 150 -34.25 10.17 20.55
N THR A 151 -33.32 11.05 21.00
CA THR A 151 -33.64 12.09 21.97
C THR A 151 -34.45 13.21 21.32
N ARG A 152 -35.69 13.31 21.67
CA ARG A 152 -36.61 14.30 21.13
C ARG A 152 -36.37 15.63 21.81
N GLN A 153 -36.02 16.66 21.04
CA GLN A 153 -35.87 18.03 21.54
C GLN A 153 -37.23 18.69 21.68
N ARG A 154 -37.55 19.14 22.89
CA ARG A 154 -38.70 19.96 23.21
C ARG A 154 -38.23 21.37 23.53
N ARG A 155 -38.94 22.38 23.07
CA ARG A 155 -38.68 23.79 23.39
C ARG A 155 -39.96 24.41 23.94
N VAL A 156 -39.86 24.99 25.14
CA VAL A 156 -40.95 25.74 25.76
C VAL A 156 -40.48 27.18 25.92
N TRP A 157 -41.31 28.11 25.53
CA TRP A 157 -41.08 29.55 25.67
C TRP A 157 -42.13 30.15 26.58
N ILE A 158 -41.68 30.93 27.58
CA ILE A 158 -42.55 31.65 28.50
C ILE A 158 -42.31 33.15 28.24
N LYS A 159 -43.36 33.86 27.85
CA LYS A 159 -43.34 35.31 27.71
C LYS A 159 -44.09 35.93 28.87
N GLN A 160 -43.40 36.67 29.75
CA GLN A 160 -43.99 37.40 30.86
C GLN A 160 -44.39 38.80 30.36
N GLY A 161 -45.69 39.18 30.61
CA GLY A 161 -46.28 40.48 30.27
C GLY A 161 -47.54 40.71 31.11
N ARG A 162 -48.40 41.58 30.65
CA ARG A 162 -49.75 41.76 31.27
C ARG A 162 -50.55 40.46 31.34
N LYS A 163 -50.30 39.55 30.45
CA LYS A 163 -50.76 38.14 30.50
C LYS A 163 -49.54 37.28 30.21
N THR A 164 -49.28 36.28 31.02
CA THR A 164 -48.23 35.27 30.78
C THR A 164 -48.68 34.37 29.63
N GLN A 165 -47.85 34.24 28.61
CA GLN A 165 -48.10 33.35 27.48
C GLN A 165 -47.06 32.25 27.47
N VAL A 166 -47.48 31.00 27.37
CA VAL A 166 -46.63 29.83 27.28
C VAL A 166 -46.83 29.19 25.92
N ALA A 167 -45.76 28.94 25.19
CA ALA A 167 -45.78 28.24 23.90
C ALA A 167 -44.78 27.10 23.89
N GLY A 168 -45.19 25.97 23.33
CA GLY A 168 -44.33 24.81 23.17
C GLY A 168 -44.20 24.43 21.69
N LEU A 169 -42.99 24.05 21.29
CA LEU A 169 -42.70 23.46 19.99
C LEU A 169 -42.05 22.09 20.17
N ALA A 170 -42.64 21.09 19.59
CA ALA A 170 -42.06 19.78 19.47
C ALA A 170 -42.01 19.34 18.01
N LYS A 171 -40.90 18.73 17.58
CA LYS A 171 -40.76 18.19 16.23
C LYS A 171 -41.62 16.91 16.16
N ASN A 172 -42.62 16.87 15.26
CA ASN A 172 -43.53 15.76 15.02
C ASN A 172 -44.45 15.42 16.22
N GLY A 173 -45.62 16.12 16.31
CA GLY A 173 -46.85 15.72 17.03
C GLY A 173 -46.68 14.81 18.25
N ILE A 174 -45.93 15.24 19.29
CA ILE A 174 -45.69 14.41 20.45
C ILE A 174 -46.94 14.43 21.34
N PRO A 175 -47.58 13.29 21.62
CA PRO A 175 -48.64 13.24 22.60
C PRO A 175 -48.06 13.62 23.99
N GLY A 176 -48.76 14.46 24.71
CA GLY A 176 -48.41 14.88 26.08
C GLY A 176 -47.79 16.29 26.20
N LEU A 177 -47.38 16.98 25.10
CA LEU A 177 -46.88 18.36 25.19
C LEU A 177 -47.96 19.35 25.65
N GLU A 178 -49.21 19.15 25.24
CA GLU A 178 -50.35 19.98 25.67
C GLU A 178 -50.64 19.82 27.17
N GLU A 179 -50.52 18.61 27.69
CA GLU A 179 -50.73 18.32 29.12
C GLU A 179 -49.61 18.95 29.94
N GLU A 180 -48.34 18.81 29.48
CA GLU A 180 -47.15 19.38 30.17
C GLU A 180 -47.22 20.93 30.17
N ILE A 181 -47.74 21.55 29.12
CA ILE A 181 -47.97 23.00 29.09
C ILE A 181 -49.12 23.42 30.02
N LYS A 182 -50.19 22.65 30.07
CA LYS A 182 -51.30 22.90 30.98
C LYS A 182 -50.88 22.79 32.47
N ASP A 183 -50.08 21.80 32.78
CA ASP A 183 -49.57 21.61 34.15
C ASP A 183 -48.62 22.77 34.54
N LEU A 184 -47.72 23.18 33.66
CA LEU A 184 -46.85 24.34 33.89
C LEU A 184 -47.65 25.64 34.10
N VAL A 185 -48.70 25.86 33.32
CA VAL A 185 -49.60 27.02 33.46
C VAL A 185 -50.32 26.99 34.81
N LYS A 186 -50.76 25.79 35.26
CA LYS A 186 -51.47 25.58 36.51
C LYS A 186 -50.53 25.82 37.69
N GLU A 187 -49.33 25.34 37.63
CA GLU A 187 -48.28 25.54 38.65
C GLU A 187 -47.93 27.02 38.83
N MET A 188 -47.70 27.71 37.73
CA MET A 188 -47.43 29.17 37.71
C MET A 188 -48.63 30.01 38.15
N SER A 189 -49.89 29.49 38.08
CA SER A 189 -51.09 30.17 38.55
C SER A 189 -51.30 29.99 40.07
N ASN A 190 -50.78 28.89 40.65
CA ASN A 190 -50.85 28.63 42.09
C ASN A 190 -49.81 29.33 42.94
N GLU A 191 -48.73 29.81 42.30
CA GLU A 191 -47.66 30.56 42.99
C GLU A 191 -47.93 32.08 43.05
N ARG A 192 -49.08 32.57 42.65
CA ARG A 192 -49.51 33.95 42.77
C ARG A 192 -50.63 34.07 43.81
#